data_957c0b706c019e936ff12f659832f964
#
_entry.id   957c0b706c019e936ff12f659832f964
#
_cell.length_a   1.000
_cell.length_b   1.000
_cell.length_c   1.000
_cell.angle_alpha   90.00
_cell.angle_beta   90.00
_cell.angle_gamma   90.00
#
_symmetry.space_group_name_H-M   'P 1'
#
loop_
_entity.id
_entity.type
_entity.pdbx_description
1 polymer ?
#
loop_
_entity_poly.entity_id
_entity_poly.type
_entity_poly.pdbx_seq_one_letter_code
_entity_poly.pdbx_strand_id
1 'polypeptide(L)'
;MIMKRLVNLLFFIAIFLFVGCEDEKADNDNMSVKEVTTDNVNDGPYYFNFVSGKKDSSTWHLSYKNFSAGGGNYMPSFALNGTLMLAIDNSKEFDAIQTSPASSLFAPEGGRMQYGGSNGVLTYDMITHKVSTSNDNYIIYDTISHKVYKIHFDEYSGGVVLFRYGELDGQ
;
A
#
# COMPACT_ATOMS: atom_id res chain seq x y z
N MET A 1 -88.47 -11.70 13.97
CA MET A 1 -87.65 -11.47 15.15
C MET A 1 -86.25 -12.03 14.81
N ILE A 2 -85.35 -11.12 14.51
CA ILE A 2 -84.12 -11.39 13.76
C ILE A 2 -83.00 -11.52 14.74
N MET A 3 -82.38 -12.66 14.81
CA MET A 3 -81.23 -12.95 15.63
C MET A 3 -79.97 -12.76 14.81
N LYS A 4 -79.25 -11.64 15.05
CA LYS A 4 -77.98 -11.33 14.39
C LYS A 4 -76.91 -12.19 15.03
N ARG A 5 -76.32 -13.09 14.25
CA ARG A 5 -75.11 -13.84 14.60
C ARG A 5 -73.90 -12.95 14.38
N LEU A 6 -73.21 -12.61 15.47
CA LEU A 6 -71.91 -11.92 15.43
C LEU A 6 -70.84 -12.95 15.16
N VAL A 7 -70.22 -12.88 14.00
CA VAL A 7 -69.04 -13.70 13.66
C VAL A 7 -67.82 -12.97 14.14
N ASN A 8 -67.23 -13.47 15.21
CA ASN A 8 -65.91 -13.01 15.66
C ASN A 8 -64.85 -13.58 14.74
N LEU A 9 -64.29 -12.69 13.91
CA LEU A 9 -63.10 -13.00 13.11
C LEU A 9 -61.88 -12.75 13.98
N LEU A 10 -61.33 -13.78 14.58
CA LEU A 10 -60.06 -13.77 15.29
C LEU A 10 -58.93 -13.65 14.24
N PHE A 11 -58.40 -12.49 14.12
CA PHE A 11 -57.21 -12.23 13.30
C PHE A 11 -55.99 -12.67 14.11
N PHE A 12 -55.49 -13.88 13.82
CA PHE A 12 -54.19 -14.33 14.34
C PHE A 12 -53.09 -13.58 13.61
N ILE A 13 -52.55 -12.55 14.24
CA ILE A 13 -51.32 -11.93 13.79
C ILE A 13 -50.17 -12.83 14.25
N ALA A 14 -49.68 -13.67 13.34
CA ALA A 14 -48.41 -14.36 13.52
C ALA A 14 -47.27 -13.36 13.41
N ILE A 15 -46.76 -12.92 14.54
CA ILE A 15 -45.52 -12.17 14.61
C ILE A 15 -44.39 -13.18 14.34
N PHE A 16 -43.90 -13.23 13.10
CA PHE A 16 -42.64 -13.87 12.79
C PHE A 16 -41.53 -12.99 13.36
N LEU A 17 -41.05 -13.36 14.54
CA LEU A 17 -39.75 -12.88 15.03
C LEU A 17 -38.69 -13.49 14.10
N PHE A 18 -38.30 -12.77 13.08
CA PHE A 18 -37.04 -12.98 12.40
C PHE A 18 -35.96 -12.64 13.43
N VAL A 19 -35.47 -13.67 14.14
CA VAL A 19 -34.15 -13.62 14.74
C VAL A 19 -33.22 -13.65 13.54
N GLY A 20 -32.89 -12.47 13.02
CA GLY A 20 -31.75 -12.30 12.16
C GLY A 20 -30.54 -12.70 12.98
N CYS A 21 -29.96 -13.88 12.70
CA CYS A 21 -28.55 -14.05 12.93
C CYS A 21 -27.88 -12.96 12.10
N GLU A 22 -27.49 -11.86 12.72
CA GLU A 22 -26.38 -11.09 12.23
C GLU A 22 -25.20 -12.06 12.33
N ASP A 23 -24.85 -12.68 11.19
CA ASP A 23 -23.49 -13.14 10.99
C ASP A 23 -22.63 -11.90 11.30
N GLU A 24 -22.05 -11.86 12.50
CA GLU A 24 -20.86 -11.08 12.75
C GLU A 24 -19.87 -11.57 11.67
N LYS A 25 -19.89 -10.86 10.51
CA LYS A 25 -18.72 -10.85 9.67
C LYS A 25 -17.62 -10.42 10.64
N ALA A 26 -16.75 -11.38 10.99
CA ALA A 26 -15.47 -11.05 11.53
C ALA A 26 -14.99 -9.89 10.65
N ASP A 27 -14.89 -8.69 11.21
CA ASP A 27 -14.14 -7.62 10.62
C ASP A 27 -12.77 -8.25 10.41
N ASN A 28 -12.55 -8.79 9.22
CA ASN A 28 -11.21 -8.87 8.69
C ASN A 28 -10.79 -7.42 8.78
N ASP A 29 -9.91 -7.12 9.72
CA ASP A 29 -9.15 -5.88 9.77
C ASP A 29 -8.47 -5.78 8.41
N ASN A 30 -9.23 -5.24 7.47
CA ASN A 30 -8.79 -5.17 6.08
C ASN A 30 -7.81 -4.01 6.11
N MET A 31 -6.55 -4.38 6.29
CA MET A 31 -5.42 -3.47 6.24
C MET A 31 -5.72 -2.37 5.21
N SER A 32 -5.85 -1.14 5.69
CA SER A 32 -6.23 -0.01 4.83
C SER A 32 -5.12 0.26 3.82
N VAL A 33 -5.25 -0.32 2.65
CA VAL A 33 -4.37 -0.01 1.51
C VAL A 33 -4.73 1.36 0.96
N LYS A 34 -3.72 2.18 0.76
CA LYS A 34 -3.83 3.53 0.19
C LYS A 34 -3.08 3.59 -1.13
N GLU A 35 -3.68 4.28 -2.09
CA GLU A 35 -3.09 4.58 -3.37
C GLU A 35 -2.55 6.02 -3.37
N VAL A 36 -1.37 6.20 -3.94
CA VAL A 36 -0.66 7.49 -3.98
C VAL A 36 -0.09 7.71 -5.37
N THR A 37 -0.36 8.88 -5.93
CA THR A 37 0.29 9.38 -7.15
C THR A 37 1.34 10.42 -6.75
N THR A 38 2.59 10.26 -7.21
CA THR A 38 3.65 11.23 -6.95
C THR A 38 3.46 12.51 -7.78
N ASP A 39 4.15 13.57 -7.39
CA ASP A 39 4.39 14.67 -8.34
C ASP A 39 5.33 14.19 -9.46
N ASN A 40 5.40 14.99 -10.53
CA ASN A 40 6.36 14.74 -11.61
C ASN A 40 7.79 15.06 -11.11
N VAL A 41 8.66 14.06 -11.15
CA VAL A 41 10.06 14.20 -10.68
C VAL A 41 10.88 15.19 -11.50
N ASN A 42 10.45 15.53 -12.70
CA ASN A 42 11.09 16.53 -13.54
C ASN A 42 10.84 17.97 -13.04
N ASP A 43 9.78 18.17 -12.24
CA ASP A 43 9.46 19.46 -11.62
C ASP A 43 10.15 19.65 -10.26
N GLY A 44 10.74 18.57 -9.72
CA GLY A 44 11.47 18.59 -8.45
C GLY A 44 11.33 17.29 -7.65
N PRO A 45 12.04 17.19 -6.52
CA PRO A 45 11.99 16.00 -5.69
C PRO A 45 10.62 15.87 -4.98
N TYR A 46 10.13 14.64 -4.90
CA TYR A 46 8.94 14.28 -4.14
C TYR A 46 9.36 13.53 -2.86
N TYR A 47 8.73 13.86 -1.74
CA TYR A 47 8.97 13.22 -0.44
C TYR A 47 7.64 12.80 0.18
N PHE A 48 7.59 11.60 0.72
CA PHE A 48 6.37 11.02 1.28
C PHE A 48 6.58 10.46 2.68
N ASN A 49 5.60 10.68 3.55
CA ASN A 49 5.57 10.16 4.92
C ASN A 49 4.45 9.13 5.05
N PHE A 50 4.80 7.86 5.35
CA PHE A 50 3.81 6.76 5.47
C PHE A 50 2.89 6.92 6.66
N VAL A 51 3.36 7.49 7.78
CA VAL A 51 2.55 7.69 9.00
C VAL A 51 1.42 8.67 8.74
N SER A 52 1.76 9.82 8.17
CA SER A 52 0.76 10.85 7.85
C SER A 52 -0.02 10.55 6.57
N GLY A 53 0.50 9.70 5.69
CA GLY A 53 -0.05 9.42 4.38
C GLY A 53 0.00 10.63 3.43
N LYS A 54 0.97 11.51 3.61
CA LYS A 54 1.05 12.79 2.89
C LYS A 54 2.47 13.10 2.41
N LYS A 55 2.53 14.00 1.42
CA LYS A 55 3.77 14.65 1.01
C LYS A 55 4.35 15.46 2.18
N ASP A 56 5.61 15.20 2.52
CA ASP A 56 6.30 15.87 3.62
C ASP A 56 7.81 15.82 3.40
N SER A 57 8.43 16.97 3.22
CA SER A 57 9.88 17.10 3.02
C SER A 57 10.67 17.18 4.32
N SER A 58 10.00 17.33 5.47
CA SER A 58 10.64 17.48 6.78
C SER A 58 10.81 16.16 7.51
N THR A 59 9.77 15.29 7.45
CA THR A 59 9.74 13.99 8.13
C THR A 59 9.39 12.86 7.15
N TRP A 60 10.14 12.81 6.05
CA TRP A 60 9.88 11.84 4.98
C TRP A 60 10.43 10.45 5.28
N HIS A 61 9.77 9.44 4.73
CA HIS A 61 10.20 8.04 4.72
C HIS A 61 10.68 7.60 3.33
N LEU A 62 9.98 8.01 2.28
CA LEU A 62 10.28 7.69 0.88
C LEU A 62 10.61 8.97 0.12
N SER A 63 11.70 8.98 -0.64
CA SER A 63 12.02 10.05 -1.58
C SER A 63 11.99 9.54 -3.01
N TYR A 64 11.51 10.38 -3.92
CA TYR A 64 11.53 10.16 -5.36
C TYR A 64 12.18 11.38 -6.03
N LYS A 65 13.31 11.19 -6.69
CA LYS A 65 14.10 12.26 -7.28
C LYS A 65 14.95 11.75 -8.44
N ASN A 66 15.39 12.66 -9.29
CA ASN A 66 16.36 12.34 -10.32
C ASN A 66 17.72 12.00 -9.71
N PHE A 67 18.27 10.85 -10.11
CA PHE A 67 19.57 10.33 -9.71
C PHE A 67 20.52 10.40 -10.90
N SER A 68 21.77 10.82 -10.68
CA SER A 68 22.78 10.87 -11.73
C SER A 68 23.22 9.45 -12.11
N ALA A 69 22.92 9.04 -13.32
CA ALA A 69 23.34 7.75 -13.90
C ALA A 69 24.73 7.84 -14.58
N GLY A 70 25.42 8.98 -14.46
CA GLY A 70 26.70 9.24 -15.12
C GLY A 70 26.56 9.81 -16.53
N GLY A 71 27.65 10.39 -17.07
CA GLY A 71 27.67 10.97 -18.42
C GLY A 71 26.69 12.13 -18.64
N GLY A 72 26.25 12.80 -17.59
CA GLY A 72 25.24 13.87 -17.66
C GLY A 72 23.80 13.37 -17.74
N ASN A 73 23.58 12.06 -17.68
CA ASN A 73 22.24 11.47 -17.69
C ASN A 73 21.66 11.41 -16.28
N TYR A 74 20.35 11.64 -16.19
CA TYR A 74 19.58 11.54 -14.95
C TYR A 74 18.45 10.52 -15.14
N MET A 75 18.23 9.71 -14.10
CA MET A 75 17.18 8.72 -14.08
C MET A 75 16.31 8.91 -12.84
N PRO A 76 14.98 8.77 -12.97
CA PRO A 76 14.09 8.81 -11.82
C PRO A 76 14.40 7.65 -10.88
N SER A 77 14.44 7.92 -9.58
CA SER A 77 14.92 6.95 -8.60
C SER A 77 14.27 7.14 -7.24
N PHE A 78 14.00 6.03 -6.55
CA PHE A 78 13.51 6.00 -5.19
C PHE A 78 14.63 5.70 -4.19
N ALA A 79 14.46 6.21 -2.97
CA ALA A 79 15.31 5.87 -1.83
C ALA A 79 14.52 6.04 -0.52
N LEU A 80 14.91 5.26 0.51
CA LEU A 80 14.38 5.39 1.86
C LEU A 80 15.23 6.34 2.70
N ASN A 81 14.62 6.92 3.74
CA ASN A 81 15.31 7.61 4.79
C ASN A 81 16.21 6.61 5.55
N GLY A 82 17.37 7.07 6.05
CA GLY A 82 18.36 6.23 6.73
C GLY A 82 17.89 5.56 8.04
N THR A 83 16.76 5.95 8.59
CA THR A 83 16.13 5.30 9.76
C THR A 83 15.26 4.09 9.39
N LEU A 84 15.14 3.79 8.10
CA LEU A 84 14.29 2.72 7.60
C LEU A 84 15.14 1.53 7.14
N MET A 85 14.59 0.34 7.37
CA MET A 85 15.15 -0.92 6.89
C MET A 85 14.23 -1.53 5.84
N LEU A 86 14.79 -2.30 4.93
CA LEU A 86 14.11 -2.83 3.76
C LEU A 86 14.22 -4.36 3.73
N ALA A 87 13.08 -5.03 3.55
CA ALA A 87 12.97 -6.40 3.06
C ALA A 87 12.25 -6.40 1.71
N ILE A 88 12.52 -7.40 0.87
CA ILE A 88 11.89 -7.55 -0.45
C ILE A 88 11.10 -8.87 -0.45
N ASP A 89 9.87 -8.82 -0.95
CA ASP A 89 9.06 -10.00 -1.25
C ASP A 89 8.67 -9.97 -2.73
N ASN A 90 9.24 -10.87 -3.52
CA ASN A 90 8.94 -11.08 -4.94
C ASN A 90 8.19 -12.40 -5.19
N SER A 91 7.75 -13.06 -4.11
CA SER A 91 7.10 -14.38 -4.16
C SER A 91 5.59 -14.32 -4.01
N LYS A 92 5.05 -13.19 -3.53
CA LYS A 92 3.62 -13.01 -3.25
C LYS A 92 3.06 -11.81 -4.01
N GLU A 93 1.77 -11.88 -4.29
CA GLU A 93 1.00 -10.71 -4.71
C GLU A 93 0.91 -9.72 -3.54
N PHE A 94 0.88 -8.43 -3.84
CA PHE A 94 0.82 -7.35 -2.84
C PHE A 94 -0.30 -7.55 -1.80
N ASP A 95 -1.50 -7.92 -2.26
CA ASP A 95 -2.67 -8.08 -1.40
C ASP A 95 -2.58 -9.35 -0.52
N ALA A 96 -1.74 -10.32 -0.89
CA ALA A 96 -1.50 -11.52 -0.10
C ALA A 96 -0.50 -11.32 1.06
N ILE A 97 0.20 -10.18 1.10
CA ILE A 97 1.12 -9.84 2.19
C ILE A 97 0.31 -9.19 3.32
N GLN A 98 0.01 -9.95 4.37
CA GLN A 98 -0.81 -9.50 5.49
C GLN A 98 -0.01 -9.28 6.78
N THR A 99 1.18 -9.87 6.87
CA THR A 99 2.02 -9.84 8.08
C THR A 99 3.45 -9.43 7.75
N SER A 100 4.12 -8.81 8.72
CA SER A 100 5.54 -8.50 8.64
C SER A 100 6.38 -9.76 8.44
N PRO A 101 7.39 -9.76 7.56
CA PRO A 101 8.35 -10.86 7.48
C PRO A 101 9.24 -10.90 8.73
N ALA A 102 9.97 -12.02 8.90
CA ALA A 102 10.91 -12.17 10.00
C ALA A 102 11.91 -10.99 10.04
N SER A 103 12.23 -10.53 11.25
CA SER A 103 13.13 -9.38 11.46
C SER A 103 14.51 -9.53 10.82
N SER A 104 15.00 -10.79 10.71
CA SER A 104 16.27 -11.11 10.07
C SER A 104 16.33 -10.83 8.55
N LEU A 105 15.17 -10.61 7.91
CA LEU A 105 15.10 -10.28 6.48
C LEU A 105 15.26 -8.78 6.20
N PHE A 106 15.17 -7.95 7.23
CA PHE A 106 15.38 -6.53 7.08
C PHE A 106 16.86 -6.18 7.09
N ALA A 107 17.25 -5.33 6.15
CA ALA A 107 18.59 -4.78 6.05
C ALA A 107 18.50 -3.28 5.68
N PRO A 108 19.55 -2.48 5.92
CA PRO A 108 19.60 -1.10 5.42
C PRO A 108 19.26 -1.03 3.93
N GLU A 109 18.57 0.02 3.52
CA GLU A 109 18.20 0.21 2.11
C GLU A 109 19.46 0.29 1.22
N GLY A 110 20.46 1.11 1.60
CA GLY A 110 21.81 1.09 1.03
C GLY A 110 21.88 1.29 -0.50
N GLY A 111 20.90 1.96 -1.10
CA GLY A 111 20.82 2.18 -2.54
C GLY A 111 20.17 1.03 -3.33
N ARG A 112 19.61 0.02 -2.67
CA ARG A 112 18.99 -1.12 -3.35
C ARG A 112 17.79 -0.72 -4.19
N MET A 113 16.97 0.24 -3.74
CA MET A 113 15.77 0.74 -4.44
C MET A 113 16.10 1.75 -5.54
N GLN A 114 17.31 2.28 -5.57
CA GLN A 114 17.73 3.28 -6.53
C GLN A 114 17.82 2.70 -7.94
N TYR A 115 17.81 3.58 -8.93
CA TYR A 115 18.11 3.18 -10.32
C TYR A 115 19.46 2.44 -10.39
N GLY A 116 19.44 1.25 -10.98
CA GLY A 116 20.60 0.37 -11.05
C GLY A 116 20.95 -0.37 -9.75
N GLY A 117 20.18 -0.20 -8.69
CA GLY A 117 20.26 -0.99 -7.46
C GLY A 117 19.76 -2.42 -7.65
N SER A 118 20.13 -3.31 -6.72
CA SER A 118 19.75 -4.74 -6.81
C SER A 118 18.24 -5.00 -6.79
N ASN A 119 17.47 -4.07 -6.23
CA ASN A 119 16.01 -4.09 -6.20
C ASN A 119 15.49 -2.71 -6.62
N GLY A 120 15.99 -2.21 -7.76
CA GLY A 120 15.59 -0.92 -8.28
C GLY A 120 14.10 -0.86 -8.54
N VAL A 121 13.44 0.18 -8.00
CA VAL A 121 11.99 0.39 -8.18
C VAL A 121 11.65 0.63 -9.64
N LEU A 122 12.52 1.35 -10.34
CA LEU A 122 12.38 1.66 -11.75
C LEU A 122 13.50 1.03 -12.56
N THR A 123 13.14 0.42 -13.67
CA THR A 123 14.05 -0.21 -14.62
C THR A 123 13.93 0.44 -15.99
N TYR A 124 15.06 0.53 -16.70
CA TYR A 124 15.10 1.07 -18.06
C TYR A 124 15.42 -0.04 -19.06
N ASP A 125 14.52 -0.27 -19.98
CA ASP A 125 14.72 -1.20 -21.08
C ASP A 125 15.51 -0.50 -22.19
N MET A 126 16.74 -0.96 -22.42
CA MET A 126 17.66 -0.44 -23.45
C MET A 126 17.19 -0.68 -24.88
N ILE A 127 16.27 -1.63 -25.09
CA ILE A 127 15.77 -1.99 -26.43
C ILE A 127 14.57 -1.11 -26.79
N THR A 128 13.63 -1.00 -25.88
CA THR A 128 12.38 -0.23 -26.10
C THR A 128 12.48 1.22 -25.66
N HIS A 129 13.56 1.60 -24.98
CA HIS A 129 13.78 2.92 -24.39
C HIS A 129 12.66 3.35 -23.42
N LYS A 130 12.10 2.38 -22.67
CA LYS A 130 11.03 2.62 -21.71
C LYS A 130 11.50 2.42 -20.28
N VAL A 131 10.96 3.24 -19.39
CA VAL A 131 11.04 3.04 -17.95
C VAL A 131 9.77 2.31 -17.50
N SER A 132 9.94 1.30 -16.65
CA SER A 132 8.84 0.55 -16.01
C SER A 132 9.11 0.36 -14.54
N THR A 133 8.07 0.07 -13.78
CA THR A 133 8.15 -0.33 -12.36
C THR A 133 8.62 -1.78 -12.23
N SER A 134 9.27 -2.10 -11.11
CA SER A 134 9.53 -3.48 -10.69
C SER A 134 8.26 -4.16 -10.20
N ASN A 135 8.19 -5.48 -10.34
CA ASN A 135 7.12 -6.31 -9.75
C ASN A 135 7.39 -6.68 -8.28
N ASP A 136 8.50 -6.22 -7.69
CA ASP A 136 8.84 -6.50 -6.30
C ASP A 136 7.87 -5.77 -5.34
N ASN A 137 7.59 -6.41 -4.19
CA ASN A 137 6.98 -5.74 -3.06
C ASN A 137 8.08 -5.34 -2.07
N TYR A 138 8.03 -4.11 -1.63
CA TYR A 138 9.01 -3.52 -0.72
C TYR A 138 8.39 -3.46 0.67
N ILE A 139 8.99 -4.18 1.63
CA ILE A 139 8.53 -4.16 3.02
C ILE A 139 9.49 -3.30 3.82
N ILE A 140 8.96 -2.26 4.44
CA ILE A 140 9.73 -1.19 5.10
C ILE A 140 9.46 -1.23 6.59
N TYR A 141 10.51 -1.36 7.38
CA TYR A 141 10.46 -1.25 8.83
C TYR A 141 11.02 0.10 9.27
N ASP A 142 10.19 0.87 9.99
CA ASP A 142 10.62 2.12 10.63
C ASP A 142 11.20 1.82 12.02
N THR A 143 12.50 2.06 12.17
CA THR A 143 13.22 1.79 13.44
C THR A 143 12.86 2.76 14.58
N ILE A 144 12.14 3.84 14.28
CA ILE A 144 11.73 4.86 15.25
C ILE A 144 10.32 4.56 15.75
N SER A 145 9.36 4.41 14.86
CA SER A 145 7.96 4.14 15.21
C SER A 145 7.66 2.66 15.43
N HIS A 146 8.58 1.77 15.05
CA HIS A 146 8.42 0.31 15.05
C HIS A 146 7.26 -0.19 14.17
N LYS A 147 6.84 0.61 13.20
CA LYS A 147 5.81 0.26 12.23
C LYS A 147 6.42 -0.40 11.01
N VAL A 148 5.63 -1.28 10.39
CA VAL A 148 5.99 -1.95 9.14
C VAL A 148 5.00 -1.54 8.06
N TYR A 149 5.52 -1.24 6.89
CA TYR A 149 4.70 -0.87 5.73
C TYR A 149 5.05 -1.79 4.56
N LYS A 150 4.06 -2.22 3.80
CA LYS A 150 4.25 -2.80 2.47
C LYS A 150 4.01 -1.76 1.41
N ILE A 151 4.80 -1.80 0.32
CA ILE A 151 4.67 -0.91 -0.83
C ILE A 151 4.78 -1.72 -2.11
N HIS A 152 3.97 -1.36 -3.10
CA HIS A 152 4.08 -1.82 -4.48
C HIS A 152 3.98 -0.64 -5.43
N PHE A 153 4.84 -0.60 -6.44
CA PHE A 153 4.85 0.46 -7.44
C PHE A 153 4.15 -0.05 -8.70
N ASP A 154 2.96 0.47 -8.98
CA ASP A 154 2.07 -0.07 -9.98
C ASP A 154 2.37 0.46 -11.40
N GLU A 155 2.65 1.75 -11.53
CA GLU A 155 2.82 2.38 -12.83
C GLU A 155 3.83 3.53 -12.79
N TYR A 156 4.58 3.68 -13.89
CA TYR A 156 5.40 4.86 -14.19
C TYR A 156 4.92 5.49 -15.50
N SER A 157 4.66 6.79 -15.48
CA SER A 157 4.28 7.53 -16.68
C SER A 157 4.88 8.94 -16.66
N GLY A 158 5.83 9.21 -17.56
CA GLY A 158 6.34 10.57 -17.82
C GLY A 158 6.93 11.30 -16.62
N GLY A 159 7.49 10.59 -15.63
CA GLY A 159 8.05 11.18 -14.41
C GLY A 159 7.11 11.13 -13.21
N VAL A 160 5.90 10.61 -13.37
CA VAL A 160 4.92 10.37 -12.31
C VAL A 160 4.85 8.87 -12.01
N VAL A 161 4.74 8.50 -10.74
CA VAL A 161 4.60 7.10 -10.29
C VAL A 161 3.34 6.94 -9.48
N LEU A 162 2.60 5.87 -9.78
CA LEU A 162 1.51 5.37 -8.96
C LEU A 162 2.03 4.24 -8.09
N PHE A 163 1.77 4.29 -6.78
CA PHE A 163 2.10 3.21 -5.85
C PHE A 163 1.00 3.00 -4.81
N ARG A 164 0.91 1.77 -4.32
CA ARG A 164 0.05 1.40 -3.20
C ARG A 164 0.89 1.10 -1.96
N TYR A 165 0.37 1.42 -0.79
CA TYR A 165 0.99 1.03 0.47
C TYR A 165 -0.05 0.72 1.54
N GLY A 166 0.34 -0.06 2.54
CA GLY A 166 -0.46 -0.36 3.72
C GLY A 166 0.43 -0.63 4.91
N GLU A 167 -0.06 -0.34 6.12
CA GLU A 167 0.61 -0.71 7.37
C GLU A 167 0.34 -2.18 7.66
N LEU A 168 1.39 -2.96 7.91
CA LEU A 168 1.30 -4.36 8.30
C LEU A 168 1.18 -4.48 9.82
N ASP A 169 0.43 -5.47 10.28
CA ASP A 169 0.43 -5.80 11.70
C ASP A 169 1.85 -6.13 12.18
N GLY A 170 2.24 -5.52 13.30
CA GLY A 170 3.53 -5.78 13.94
C GLY A 170 3.61 -7.23 14.44
N GLN A 171 4.84 -7.74 14.53
CA GLN A 171 5.12 -9.00 15.23
C GLN A 171 5.08 -8.79 16.73
#